data_64a4f44d90d4af67f63c937440480179
#
_entry.id   64a4f44d90d4af67f63c937440480179
#
_cell.length_a   1.000
_cell.length_b   1.000
_cell.length_c   1.000
_cell.angle_alpha   90.00
_cell.angle_beta   90.00
_cell.angle_gamma   90.00
#
_symmetry.space_group_name_H-M   'P 1'
#
loop_
_entity.id
_entity.type
_entity.pdbx_description
1 polymer ?
#
loop_
_entity_poly.entity_id
_entity_poly.type
_entity_poly.pdbx_seq_one_letter_code
_entity_poly.pdbx_strand_id
1 'polypeptide(L)'
;MIFSDEKSIITDIVLQSLVNKLLLPCSFYYFYSMSSYMPLSIIDVLALLTFFLSWSGYTWFARRKAKSTDCIARSLHQHRIHWMYETITREIRVGEAALLSNLERNIAFFASSTLLILAGLLTLFAKIDTLASVISSMPYADHVSHLAIQIKLSLLAFIFVLSFFQFTWSMRQYGFVNVMVGAAPIDTSGLNENLKAYAKQMAIVQDQAAHSYNYGLRSYYFALAAMCWFFHPILFILMSIWVVYTLYTREFNSKAVKAITAGQKYLQLERESKIPSKDIG
;
A
#
# COMPACT_ATOMS: atom_id res chain seq x y z
N MET A 1 48.31 53.82 -17.09
CA MET A 1 47.85 53.10 -15.93
C MET A 1 46.61 52.24 -16.31
N ILE A 2 46.65 51.61 -17.50
CA ILE A 2 45.50 50.73 -18.02
C ILE A 2 46.03 49.37 -18.54
N PHE A 3 47.34 49.10 -18.51
CA PHE A 3 47.94 47.85 -19.02
C PHE A 3 48.29 46.83 -17.94
N SER A 4 47.89 47.02 -16.67
CA SER A 4 48.18 46.13 -15.56
C SER A 4 47.07 45.12 -15.28
N ASP A 5 45.83 45.44 -15.64
CA ASP A 5 44.66 44.60 -15.27
C ASP A 5 44.36 43.44 -16.24
N GLU A 6 44.68 43.57 -17.53
CA GLU A 6 44.43 42.50 -18.49
C GLU A 6 45.30 41.25 -18.27
N LYS A 7 46.53 41.39 -17.81
CA LYS A 7 47.42 40.25 -17.51
C LYS A 7 46.96 39.47 -16.26
N SER A 8 46.37 40.15 -15.30
CA SER A 8 45.82 39.51 -14.10
C SER A 8 44.61 38.63 -14.44
N ILE A 9 43.69 39.15 -15.25
CA ILE A 9 42.46 38.46 -15.65
C ILE A 9 42.77 37.24 -16.53
N ILE A 10 43.73 37.32 -17.44
CA ILE A 10 44.15 36.22 -18.30
C ILE A 10 44.85 35.13 -17.49
N THR A 11 45.68 35.51 -16.49
CA THR A 11 46.34 34.53 -15.60
C THR A 11 45.35 33.81 -14.70
N ASP A 12 44.32 34.46 -14.20
CA ASP A 12 43.28 33.85 -13.39
C ASP A 12 42.39 32.88 -14.20
N ILE A 13 42.05 33.24 -15.43
CA ILE A 13 41.27 32.38 -16.33
C ILE A 13 42.08 31.14 -16.73
N VAL A 14 43.38 31.31 -17.01
CA VAL A 14 44.26 30.19 -17.36
C VAL A 14 44.56 29.30 -16.15
N LEU A 15 44.74 29.88 -14.96
CA LEU A 15 44.90 29.13 -13.71
C LEU A 15 43.64 28.38 -13.34
N GLN A 16 42.46 29.00 -13.47
CA GLN A 16 41.17 28.36 -13.24
C GLN A 16 40.89 27.22 -14.24
N SER A 17 41.27 27.39 -15.50
CA SER A 17 41.20 26.36 -16.53
C SER A 17 42.15 25.17 -16.28
N LEU A 18 43.36 25.45 -15.75
CA LEU A 18 44.34 24.43 -15.39
C LEU A 18 43.99 23.69 -14.08
N VAL A 19 43.44 24.38 -13.09
CA VAL A 19 42.96 23.81 -11.85
C VAL A 19 41.77 22.89 -12.12
N ASN A 20 40.85 23.31 -13.00
CA ASN A 20 39.73 22.47 -13.41
C ASN A 20 40.13 21.24 -14.24
N LYS A 21 41.24 21.30 -14.99
CA LYS A 21 41.75 20.15 -15.75
C LYS A 21 42.61 19.17 -14.96
N LEU A 22 43.25 19.61 -13.88
CA LEU A 22 44.23 18.80 -13.13
C LEU A 22 43.73 18.23 -11.81
N LEU A 23 42.66 18.74 -11.22
CA LEU A 23 42.24 18.38 -9.87
C LEU A 23 40.89 17.67 -9.76
N LEU A 24 40.12 17.50 -10.85
CA LEU A 24 38.91 16.69 -10.83
C LEU A 24 39.06 15.48 -11.74
N PRO A 25 39.04 14.28 -11.22
CA PRO A 25 38.97 13.08 -12.07
C PRO A 25 37.73 13.19 -12.96
N CYS A 26 37.84 12.85 -14.23
CA CYS A 26 36.77 12.90 -15.24
C CYS A 26 35.44 12.33 -14.77
N SER A 27 35.46 11.42 -13.81
CA SER A 27 34.29 10.84 -13.16
C SER A 27 33.45 11.87 -12.39
N PHE A 28 34.09 12.87 -11.74
CA PHE A 28 33.38 13.89 -10.95
C PHE A 28 32.74 14.96 -11.84
N TYR A 29 33.39 15.27 -12.97
CA TYR A 29 32.84 16.23 -13.95
C TYR A 29 31.65 15.61 -14.73
N TYR A 30 31.72 14.34 -15.07
CA TYR A 30 30.58 13.60 -15.63
C TYR A 30 29.42 13.50 -14.63
N PHE A 31 29.71 13.30 -13.36
CA PHE A 31 28.68 13.24 -12.31
C PHE A 31 28.04 14.60 -12.05
N TYR A 32 28.82 15.69 -12.06
CA TYR A 32 28.32 17.05 -11.90
C TYR A 32 27.54 17.53 -13.15
N SER A 33 28.02 17.23 -14.35
CA SER A 33 27.31 17.53 -15.60
C SER A 33 25.99 16.72 -15.71
N MET A 34 25.98 15.47 -15.27
CA MET A 34 24.77 14.65 -15.24
C MET A 34 23.77 15.13 -14.17
N SER A 35 24.22 15.69 -13.08
CA SER A 35 23.40 16.31 -12.04
C SER A 35 22.63 17.54 -12.56
N SER A 36 23.18 18.30 -13.52
CA SER A 36 22.51 19.47 -14.12
C SER A 36 21.37 19.08 -15.08
N TYR A 37 21.32 17.83 -15.53
CA TYR A 37 20.24 17.31 -16.39
C TYR A 37 19.23 16.44 -15.66
N MET A 38 19.46 16.10 -14.38
CA MET A 38 18.49 15.32 -13.61
C MET A 38 17.39 16.25 -13.04
N PRO A 39 16.11 15.99 -13.38
CA PRO A 39 14.98 16.78 -12.88
C PRO A 39 14.71 16.57 -11.39
N LEU A 40 15.38 15.60 -10.79
CA LEU A 40 15.27 15.21 -9.39
C LEU A 40 16.62 15.35 -8.69
N SER A 41 16.61 15.90 -7.48
CA SER A 41 17.81 15.95 -6.63
C SER A 41 18.21 14.54 -6.17
N ILE A 42 19.46 14.37 -5.71
CA ILE A 42 19.91 13.11 -5.12
C ILE A 42 19.02 12.69 -3.93
N ILE A 43 18.54 13.67 -3.15
CA ILE A 43 17.64 13.44 -2.03
C ILE A 43 16.28 12.92 -2.51
N ASP A 44 15.76 13.40 -3.65
CA ASP A 44 14.53 12.89 -4.26
C ASP A 44 14.68 11.42 -4.68
N VAL A 45 15.82 11.07 -5.28
CA VAL A 45 16.10 9.66 -5.67
C VAL A 45 16.18 8.77 -4.44
N LEU A 46 16.87 9.20 -3.38
CA LEU A 46 16.93 8.46 -2.11
C LEU A 46 15.53 8.33 -1.48
N ALA A 47 14.71 9.35 -1.57
CA ALA A 47 13.33 9.33 -1.07
C ALA A 47 12.47 8.32 -1.82
N LEU A 48 12.57 8.27 -3.15
CA LEU A 48 11.90 7.26 -3.98
C LEU A 48 12.37 5.84 -3.64
N LEU A 49 13.67 5.62 -3.53
CA LEU A 49 14.21 4.32 -3.14
C LEU A 49 13.68 3.89 -1.76
N THR A 50 13.72 4.79 -0.77
CA THR A 50 13.18 4.52 0.57
C THR A 50 11.70 4.19 0.52
N PHE A 51 10.93 4.92 -0.28
CA PHE A 51 9.49 4.68 -0.47
C PHE A 51 9.21 3.30 -1.05
N PHE A 52 9.85 2.92 -2.16
CA PHE A 52 9.64 1.61 -2.78
C PHE A 52 10.15 0.46 -1.92
N LEU A 53 11.27 0.63 -1.22
CA LEU A 53 11.77 -0.34 -0.25
C LEU A 53 10.80 -0.49 0.93
N SER A 54 10.25 0.60 1.44
CA SER A 54 9.24 0.59 2.50
C SER A 54 7.97 -0.13 2.06
N TRP A 55 7.45 0.18 0.87
CA TRP A 55 6.21 -0.40 0.35
C TRP A 55 6.35 -1.88 0.03
N SER A 56 7.33 -2.23 -0.81
CA SER A 56 7.57 -3.63 -1.23
C SER A 56 8.15 -4.47 -0.09
N GLY A 57 9.12 -3.91 0.64
CA GLY A 57 9.78 -4.57 1.75
C GLY A 57 8.82 -4.88 2.90
N TYR A 58 7.95 -3.92 3.27
CA TYR A 58 6.93 -4.17 4.29
C TYR A 58 5.93 -5.24 3.83
N THR A 59 5.51 -5.21 2.56
CA THR A 59 4.57 -6.20 2.03
C THR A 59 5.16 -7.62 2.08
N TRP A 60 6.42 -7.77 1.71
CA TRP A 60 7.12 -9.05 1.79
C TRP A 60 7.34 -9.51 3.24
N PHE A 61 7.80 -8.58 4.11
CA PHE A 61 8.00 -8.84 5.53
C PHE A 61 6.71 -9.27 6.23
N ALA A 62 5.61 -8.53 6.03
CA ALA A 62 4.31 -8.81 6.64
C ALA A 62 3.79 -10.21 6.23
N ARG A 63 3.90 -10.56 4.94
CA ARG A 63 3.54 -11.91 4.44
C ARG A 63 4.38 -13.01 5.11
N ARG A 64 5.68 -12.77 5.29
CA ARG A 64 6.57 -13.77 5.88
C ARG A 64 6.31 -13.92 7.37
N LYS A 65 6.16 -12.83 8.09
CA LYS A 65 5.89 -12.81 9.53
C LYS A 65 4.50 -13.37 9.88
N ALA A 66 3.49 -13.15 9.04
CA ALA A 66 2.13 -13.70 9.24
C ALA A 66 2.08 -15.23 9.25
N LYS A 67 3.09 -15.92 8.69
CA LYS A 67 3.16 -17.40 8.71
C LYS A 67 3.53 -17.97 10.09
N SER A 68 4.27 -17.22 10.91
CA SER A 68 4.83 -17.69 12.18
C SER A 68 4.26 -16.98 13.41
N THR A 69 3.64 -15.81 13.24
CA THR A 69 3.19 -14.96 14.36
C THR A 69 1.68 -14.72 14.26
N ASP A 70 1.04 -14.59 15.41
CA ASP A 70 -0.37 -14.18 15.47
C ASP A 70 -0.50 -12.76 14.91
N CYS A 71 -1.37 -12.62 13.92
CA CYS A 71 -1.67 -11.34 13.27
C CYS A 71 -3.15 -11.29 12.89
N ILE A 72 -3.65 -10.09 12.59
CA ILE A 72 -5.07 -9.91 12.20
C ILE A 72 -5.45 -10.85 11.05
N ALA A 73 -4.64 -10.93 10.02
CA ALA A 73 -4.97 -11.72 8.82
C ALA A 73 -5.13 -13.21 9.14
N ARG A 74 -4.19 -13.79 9.90
CA ARG A 74 -4.22 -15.20 10.28
C ARG A 74 -5.40 -15.52 11.20
N SER A 75 -5.63 -14.71 12.22
CA SER A 75 -6.72 -14.93 13.16
C SER A 75 -8.09 -14.75 12.49
N LEU A 76 -8.25 -13.74 11.61
CA LEU A 76 -9.48 -13.58 10.83
C LEU A 76 -9.70 -14.70 9.81
N HIS A 77 -8.65 -15.29 9.25
CA HIS A 77 -8.78 -16.47 8.38
C HIS A 77 -9.50 -17.60 9.10
N GLN A 78 -9.15 -17.90 10.34
CA GLN A 78 -9.83 -18.93 11.14
C GLN A 78 -11.29 -18.55 11.42
N HIS A 79 -11.58 -17.30 11.77
CA HIS A 79 -12.96 -16.83 11.95
C HIS A 79 -13.80 -16.98 10.66
N ARG A 80 -13.20 -16.70 9.47
CA ARG A 80 -13.88 -16.89 8.19
C ARG A 80 -14.21 -18.37 7.91
N ILE A 81 -13.28 -19.28 8.21
CA ILE A 81 -13.54 -20.72 8.11
C ILE A 81 -14.72 -21.10 9.00
N HIS A 82 -14.75 -20.63 10.25
CA HIS A 82 -15.86 -20.91 11.15
C HIS A 82 -17.17 -20.31 10.64
N TRP A 83 -17.15 -19.07 10.15
CA TRP A 83 -18.33 -18.44 9.58
C TRP A 83 -18.89 -19.25 8.40
N MET A 84 -18.06 -19.68 7.48
CA MET A 84 -18.52 -20.48 6.33
C MET A 84 -19.06 -21.86 6.74
N TYR A 85 -18.51 -22.48 7.79
CA TYR A 85 -19.05 -23.71 8.34
C TYR A 85 -20.46 -23.51 8.94
N GLU A 86 -20.67 -22.45 9.69
CA GLU A 86 -21.98 -22.10 10.21
C GLU A 86 -22.97 -21.74 9.08
N THR A 87 -22.47 -21.10 8.02
CA THR A 87 -23.30 -20.71 6.86
C THR A 87 -23.93 -21.91 6.16
N ILE A 88 -23.20 -23.03 6.01
CA ILE A 88 -23.76 -24.23 5.34
C ILE A 88 -24.78 -24.98 6.18
N THR A 89 -24.82 -24.80 7.51
CA THR A 89 -25.79 -25.43 8.39
C THR A 89 -27.09 -24.62 8.52
N ARG A 90 -27.09 -23.34 8.14
CA ARG A 90 -28.26 -22.47 8.28
C ARG A 90 -29.21 -22.59 7.08
N GLU A 91 -30.50 -22.72 7.37
CA GLU A 91 -31.56 -22.68 6.36
C GLU A 91 -31.75 -21.26 5.80
N ILE A 92 -31.73 -20.26 6.67
CA ILE A 92 -31.95 -18.85 6.30
C ILE A 92 -30.59 -18.13 6.30
N ARG A 93 -30.15 -17.68 5.11
CA ARG A 93 -28.85 -17.05 4.89
C ARG A 93 -28.96 -15.54 4.61
N VAL A 94 -30.07 -14.91 4.99
CA VAL A 94 -30.28 -13.46 4.77
C VAL A 94 -29.25 -12.64 5.54
N GLY A 95 -28.88 -13.07 6.75
CA GLY A 95 -27.84 -12.42 7.56
C GLY A 95 -26.47 -12.43 6.88
N GLU A 96 -26.08 -13.58 6.31
CA GLU A 96 -24.83 -13.74 5.57
C GLU A 96 -24.80 -12.85 4.32
N ALA A 97 -25.89 -12.84 3.56
CA ALA A 97 -26.03 -11.97 2.38
C ALA A 97 -25.92 -10.49 2.75
N ALA A 98 -26.54 -10.08 3.86
CA ALA A 98 -26.45 -8.70 4.36
C ALA A 98 -25.03 -8.32 4.77
N LEU A 99 -24.30 -9.21 5.47
CA LEU A 99 -22.90 -8.98 5.87
C LEU A 99 -21.98 -8.87 4.65
N LEU A 100 -22.10 -9.77 3.69
CA LEU A 100 -21.31 -9.74 2.45
C LEU A 100 -21.62 -8.51 1.63
N SER A 101 -22.89 -8.14 1.47
CA SER A 101 -23.30 -6.90 0.77
C SER A 101 -22.73 -5.64 1.43
N ASN A 102 -22.65 -5.61 2.76
CA ASN A 102 -22.04 -4.49 3.48
C ASN A 102 -20.52 -4.38 3.20
N LEU A 103 -19.82 -5.52 3.15
CA LEU A 103 -18.40 -5.55 2.76
C LEU A 103 -18.20 -5.05 1.32
N GLU A 104 -19.00 -5.52 0.37
CA GLU A 104 -18.96 -5.06 -1.02
C GLU A 104 -19.21 -3.56 -1.14
N ARG A 105 -20.19 -3.02 -0.40
CA ARG A 105 -20.50 -1.59 -0.39
C ARG A 105 -19.34 -0.75 0.11
N ASN A 106 -18.65 -1.18 1.18
CA ASN A 106 -17.48 -0.49 1.68
C ASN A 106 -16.35 -0.48 0.64
N ILE A 107 -16.13 -1.59 -0.07
CA ILE A 107 -15.11 -1.68 -1.11
C ILE A 107 -15.48 -0.80 -2.31
N ALA A 108 -16.75 -0.81 -2.73
CA ALA A 108 -17.25 0.02 -3.82
C ALA A 108 -17.07 1.52 -3.52
N PHE A 109 -17.27 1.93 -2.28
CA PHE A 109 -16.99 3.30 -1.84
C PHE A 109 -15.53 3.69 -2.10
N PHE A 110 -14.56 2.84 -1.70
CA PHE A 110 -13.15 3.12 -1.94
C PHE A 110 -12.79 3.07 -3.42
N ALA A 111 -13.34 2.14 -4.19
CA ALA A 111 -13.13 2.08 -5.64
C ALA A 111 -13.62 3.35 -6.33
N SER A 112 -14.84 3.81 -6.02
CA SER A 112 -15.42 5.03 -6.58
C SER A 112 -14.64 6.29 -6.15
N SER A 113 -14.24 6.35 -4.88
CA SER A 113 -13.40 7.45 -4.37
C SER A 113 -12.05 7.50 -5.09
N THR A 114 -11.47 6.34 -5.41
CA THR A 114 -10.21 6.26 -6.17
C THR A 114 -10.35 6.87 -7.57
N LEU A 115 -11.45 6.59 -8.28
CA LEU A 115 -11.71 7.18 -9.59
C LEU A 115 -11.86 8.71 -9.52
N LEU A 116 -12.54 9.21 -8.48
CA LEU A 116 -12.68 10.66 -8.26
C LEU A 116 -11.31 11.31 -8.01
N ILE A 117 -10.45 10.69 -7.20
CA ILE A 117 -9.09 11.18 -6.96
C ILE A 117 -8.27 11.17 -8.25
N LEU A 118 -8.35 10.10 -9.05
CA LEU A 118 -7.67 10.01 -10.35
C LEU A 118 -8.13 11.10 -11.31
N ALA A 119 -9.43 11.40 -11.38
CA ALA A 119 -9.95 12.50 -12.19
C ALA A 119 -9.38 13.86 -11.71
N GLY A 120 -9.29 14.06 -10.40
CA GLY A 120 -8.64 15.25 -9.80
C GLY A 120 -7.16 15.35 -10.19
N LEU A 121 -6.42 14.25 -10.12
CA LEU A 121 -5.01 14.21 -10.53
C LEU A 121 -4.84 14.53 -12.01
N LEU A 122 -5.69 14.01 -12.89
CA LEU A 122 -5.66 14.34 -14.32
C LEU A 122 -5.91 15.85 -14.55
N THR A 123 -6.80 16.45 -13.78
CA THR A 123 -7.02 17.90 -13.83
C THR A 123 -5.77 18.69 -13.39
N LEU A 124 -5.04 18.21 -12.37
CA LEU A 124 -3.78 18.82 -11.94
C LEU A 124 -2.69 18.68 -13.01
N PHE A 125 -2.63 17.56 -13.72
CA PHE A 125 -1.75 17.41 -14.89
C PHE A 125 -2.03 18.45 -15.98
N ALA A 126 -3.30 18.73 -16.26
CA ALA A 126 -3.69 19.72 -17.25
C ALA A 126 -3.37 21.16 -16.81
N LYS A 127 -3.21 21.43 -15.51
CA LYS A 127 -2.93 22.76 -14.91
C LYS A 127 -1.59 22.81 -14.20
N ILE A 128 -0.58 22.21 -14.79
CA ILE A 128 0.74 22.05 -14.14
C ILE A 128 1.41 23.38 -13.84
N ASP A 129 1.24 24.39 -14.71
CA ASP A 129 1.83 25.74 -14.52
C ASP A 129 1.24 26.42 -13.29
N THR A 130 -0.07 26.30 -13.11
CA THR A 130 -0.76 26.82 -11.93
C THR A 130 -0.30 26.09 -10.66
N LEU A 131 -0.14 24.78 -10.73
CA LEU A 131 0.35 23.99 -9.62
C LEU A 131 1.80 24.36 -9.25
N ALA A 132 2.66 24.56 -10.25
CA ALA A 132 4.04 24.99 -10.06
C ALA A 132 4.13 26.34 -9.36
N SER A 133 3.29 27.32 -9.76
CA SER A 133 3.25 28.63 -9.14
C SER A 133 2.80 28.57 -7.67
N VAL A 134 1.80 27.71 -7.36
CA VAL A 134 1.34 27.50 -5.98
C VAL A 134 2.42 26.86 -5.13
N ILE A 135 3.10 25.81 -5.62
CA ILE A 135 4.17 25.15 -4.88
C ILE A 135 5.34 26.13 -4.63
N SER A 136 5.75 26.91 -5.64
CA SER A 136 6.84 27.89 -5.51
C SER A 136 6.53 29.03 -4.54
N SER A 137 5.26 29.29 -4.25
CA SER A 137 4.84 30.28 -3.25
C SER A 137 4.87 29.76 -1.82
N MET A 138 5.05 28.45 -1.62
CA MET A 138 5.10 27.85 -0.28
C MET A 138 6.47 28.08 0.38
N PRO A 139 6.53 28.47 1.66
CA PRO A 139 7.78 28.56 2.40
C PRO A 139 8.41 27.15 2.47
N TYR A 140 9.72 27.08 2.22
CA TYR A 140 10.52 25.84 2.19
C TYR A 140 10.34 24.95 0.94
N ALA A 141 9.60 25.37 -0.09
CA ALA A 141 9.58 24.67 -1.37
C ALA A 141 10.80 25.07 -2.20
N ASP A 142 11.63 24.10 -2.55
CA ASP A 142 12.73 24.33 -3.51
C ASP A 142 12.15 24.71 -4.89
N HIS A 143 12.94 25.37 -5.74
CA HIS A 143 12.56 25.61 -7.13
C HIS A 143 12.32 24.30 -7.85
N VAL A 144 11.05 23.90 -7.93
CA VAL A 144 10.66 22.59 -8.49
C VAL A 144 10.44 22.75 -9.98
N SER A 145 11.19 21.99 -10.79
CA SER A 145 10.98 21.96 -12.24
C SER A 145 9.60 21.36 -12.57
N HIS A 146 8.98 21.78 -13.68
CA HIS A 146 7.72 21.21 -14.17
C HIS A 146 7.80 19.69 -14.31
N LEU A 147 8.95 19.17 -14.77
CA LEU A 147 9.18 17.73 -14.91
C LEU A 147 9.19 17.01 -13.56
N ALA A 148 9.75 17.62 -12.50
CA ALA A 148 9.72 17.03 -11.17
C ALA A 148 8.27 16.95 -10.62
N ILE A 149 7.43 17.97 -10.87
CA ILE A 149 6.02 17.96 -10.51
C ILE A 149 5.28 16.84 -11.26
N GLN A 150 5.53 16.68 -12.57
CA GLN A 150 4.96 15.62 -13.38
C GLN A 150 5.31 14.23 -12.83
N ILE A 151 6.56 14.00 -12.44
CA ILE A 151 7.01 12.74 -11.85
C ILE A 151 6.28 12.47 -10.53
N LYS A 152 6.15 13.47 -9.66
CA LYS A 152 5.43 13.35 -8.38
C LYS A 152 3.94 13.04 -8.58
N LEU A 153 3.28 13.73 -9.51
CA LEU A 153 1.88 13.46 -9.88
C LEU A 153 1.72 12.07 -10.51
N SER A 154 2.67 11.66 -11.38
CA SER A 154 2.65 10.33 -12.01
C SER A 154 2.77 9.23 -10.99
N LEU A 155 3.62 9.39 -9.97
CA LEU A 155 3.72 8.43 -8.86
C LEU A 155 2.40 8.32 -8.11
N LEU A 156 1.75 9.44 -7.77
CA LEU A 156 0.43 9.43 -7.12
C LEU A 156 -0.62 8.75 -7.98
N ALA A 157 -0.70 9.10 -9.28
CA ALA A 157 -1.63 8.47 -10.20
C ALA A 157 -1.39 6.96 -10.28
N PHE A 158 -0.14 6.52 -10.38
CA PHE A 158 0.24 5.11 -10.39
C PHE A 158 -0.23 4.38 -9.13
N ILE A 159 -0.01 4.97 -7.93
CA ILE A 159 -0.46 4.38 -6.66
C ILE A 159 -1.97 4.22 -6.64
N PHE A 160 -2.73 5.24 -7.07
CA PHE A 160 -4.19 5.19 -7.08
C PHE A 160 -4.73 4.24 -8.14
N VAL A 161 -4.08 4.11 -9.31
CA VAL A 161 -4.43 3.10 -10.32
C VAL A 161 -4.27 1.70 -9.74
N LEU A 162 -3.14 1.40 -9.10
CA LEU A 162 -2.95 0.10 -8.43
C LEU A 162 -4.00 -0.14 -7.35
N SER A 163 -4.33 0.89 -6.56
CA SER A 163 -5.35 0.81 -5.51
C SER A 163 -6.73 0.50 -6.09
N PHE A 164 -7.11 1.14 -7.19
CA PHE A 164 -8.35 0.88 -7.92
C PHE A 164 -8.46 -0.58 -8.36
N PHE A 165 -7.40 -1.12 -8.99
CA PHE A 165 -7.39 -2.53 -9.37
C PHE A 165 -7.51 -3.47 -8.18
N GLN A 166 -6.91 -3.15 -7.04
CA GLN A 166 -7.03 -3.96 -5.83
C GLN A 166 -8.46 -3.95 -5.28
N PHE A 167 -9.12 -2.80 -5.24
CA PHE A 167 -10.51 -2.71 -4.77
C PHE A 167 -11.49 -3.39 -5.71
N THR A 168 -11.37 -3.17 -7.02
CA THR A 168 -12.24 -3.81 -8.01
C THR A 168 -12.06 -5.32 -8.03
N TRP A 169 -10.83 -5.81 -7.88
CA TRP A 169 -10.55 -7.23 -7.77
C TRP A 169 -11.12 -7.83 -6.47
N SER A 170 -10.97 -7.14 -5.35
CA SER A 170 -11.58 -7.53 -4.08
C SER A 170 -13.10 -7.65 -4.18
N MET A 171 -13.76 -6.64 -4.76
CA MET A 171 -15.22 -6.63 -4.96
C MET A 171 -15.65 -7.82 -5.82
N ARG A 172 -14.94 -8.11 -6.91
CA ARG A 172 -15.22 -9.28 -7.76
C ARG A 172 -15.09 -10.60 -7.01
N GLN A 173 -14.09 -10.73 -6.14
CA GLN A 173 -13.91 -11.94 -5.31
C GLN A 173 -15.01 -12.09 -4.28
N TYR A 174 -15.52 -11.01 -3.66
CA TYR A 174 -16.72 -11.09 -2.80
C TYR A 174 -17.96 -11.52 -3.58
N GLY A 175 -18.11 -11.05 -4.82
CA GLY A 175 -19.17 -11.56 -5.73
C GLY A 175 -19.06 -13.06 -5.96
N PHE A 176 -17.85 -13.63 -6.07
CA PHE A 176 -17.66 -15.09 -6.15
C PHE A 176 -18.10 -15.79 -4.86
N VAL A 177 -17.78 -15.21 -3.68
CA VAL A 177 -18.25 -15.73 -2.39
C VAL A 177 -19.76 -15.74 -2.33
N ASN A 178 -20.44 -14.68 -2.79
CA ASN A 178 -21.91 -14.61 -2.84
C ASN A 178 -22.51 -15.75 -3.68
N VAL A 179 -21.93 -16.02 -4.86
CA VAL A 179 -22.37 -17.14 -5.72
C VAL A 179 -22.14 -18.47 -5.01
N MET A 180 -20.99 -18.66 -4.38
CA MET A 180 -20.68 -19.90 -3.65
C MET A 180 -21.60 -20.13 -2.45
N VAL A 181 -21.93 -19.08 -1.71
CA VAL A 181 -22.88 -19.14 -0.58
C VAL A 181 -24.29 -19.49 -1.07
N GLY A 182 -24.72 -18.90 -2.20
CA GLY A 182 -26.02 -19.22 -2.80
C GLY A 182 -26.10 -20.65 -3.34
N ALA A 183 -25.00 -21.18 -3.87
CA ALA A 183 -24.94 -22.55 -4.42
C ALA A 183 -24.72 -23.64 -3.36
N ALA A 184 -24.33 -23.28 -2.13
CA ALA A 184 -24.01 -24.25 -1.09
C ALA A 184 -25.28 -25.00 -0.62
N PRO A 185 -25.35 -26.33 -0.67
CA PRO A 185 -26.44 -27.10 -0.05
C PRO A 185 -26.48 -26.91 1.47
N ILE A 186 -27.62 -27.24 2.08
CA ILE A 186 -27.77 -27.20 3.54
C ILE A 186 -27.26 -28.51 4.11
N ASP A 187 -26.34 -28.45 5.06
CA ASP A 187 -25.86 -29.60 5.81
C ASP A 187 -26.71 -29.80 7.08
N THR A 188 -27.78 -30.55 6.97
CA THR A 188 -28.68 -30.87 8.11
C THR A 188 -28.02 -31.79 9.13
N SER A 189 -27.00 -32.54 8.73
CA SER A 189 -26.32 -33.50 9.63
C SER A 189 -25.14 -32.84 10.38
N GLY A 190 -24.57 -31.74 9.84
CA GLY A 190 -23.35 -31.11 10.33
C GLY A 190 -22.10 -32.00 10.21
N LEU A 191 -22.22 -33.17 9.56
CA LEU A 191 -21.15 -34.17 9.46
C LEU A 191 -20.65 -34.40 8.04
N ASN A 192 -21.21 -33.72 7.03
CA ASN A 192 -20.80 -33.91 5.64
C ASN A 192 -19.43 -33.28 5.35
N GLU A 193 -18.41 -34.14 5.24
CA GLU A 193 -17.02 -33.70 5.02
C GLU A 193 -16.83 -33.00 3.67
N ASN A 194 -17.60 -33.34 2.63
CA ASN A 194 -17.52 -32.63 1.35
C ASN A 194 -18.07 -31.21 1.46
N LEU A 195 -19.14 -30.99 2.23
CA LEU A 195 -19.67 -29.65 2.47
C LEU A 195 -18.77 -28.83 3.37
N LYS A 196 -18.11 -29.43 4.36
CA LYS A 196 -17.05 -28.75 5.15
C LYS A 196 -15.89 -28.37 4.28
N ALA A 197 -15.43 -29.25 3.38
CA ALA A 197 -14.38 -28.90 2.42
C ALA A 197 -14.81 -27.75 1.49
N TYR A 198 -16.06 -27.74 1.03
CA TYR A 198 -16.62 -26.64 0.24
C TYR A 198 -16.65 -25.31 1.03
N ALA A 199 -17.12 -25.34 2.27
CA ALA A 199 -17.12 -24.17 3.16
C ALA A 199 -15.71 -23.60 3.36
N LYS A 200 -14.70 -24.47 3.48
CA LYS A 200 -13.30 -24.06 3.54
C LYS A 200 -12.85 -23.33 2.26
N GLN A 201 -13.30 -23.78 1.07
CA GLN A 201 -13.00 -23.08 -0.18
C GLN A 201 -13.66 -21.69 -0.23
N MET A 202 -14.91 -21.57 0.23
CA MET A 202 -15.57 -20.26 0.36
C MET A 202 -14.76 -19.30 1.24
N ALA A 203 -14.29 -19.78 2.40
CA ALA A 203 -13.45 -19.00 3.30
C ALA A 203 -12.13 -18.57 2.66
N ILE A 204 -11.50 -19.42 1.84
CA ILE A 204 -10.27 -19.10 1.12
C ILE A 204 -10.50 -17.97 0.10
N VAL A 205 -11.60 -18.02 -0.67
CA VAL A 205 -11.93 -16.94 -1.62
C VAL A 205 -12.22 -15.63 -0.89
N GLN A 206 -12.98 -15.71 0.22
CA GLN A 206 -13.25 -14.53 1.06
C GLN A 206 -11.96 -13.94 1.66
N ASP A 207 -11.01 -14.79 2.02
CA ASP A 207 -9.71 -14.36 2.55
C ASP A 207 -8.88 -13.63 1.48
N GLN A 208 -8.86 -14.14 0.26
CA GLN A 208 -8.22 -13.47 -0.88
C GLN A 208 -8.86 -12.11 -1.18
N ALA A 209 -10.19 -12.02 -1.11
CA ALA A 209 -10.91 -10.75 -1.26
C ALA A 209 -10.48 -9.74 -0.20
N ALA A 210 -10.42 -10.15 1.07
CA ALA A 210 -9.97 -9.31 2.17
C ALA A 210 -8.49 -8.89 2.03
N HIS A 211 -7.63 -9.76 1.54
CA HIS A 211 -6.23 -9.41 1.25
C HIS A 211 -6.14 -8.34 0.17
N SER A 212 -6.86 -8.47 -0.94
CA SER A 212 -6.89 -7.46 -2.00
C SER A 212 -7.41 -6.12 -1.48
N TYR A 213 -8.46 -6.10 -0.68
CA TYR A 213 -8.95 -4.90 -0.02
C TYR A 213 -7.87 -4.23 0.85
N ASN A 214 -7.18 -5.00 1.69
CA ASN A 214 -6.11 -4.49 2.53
C ASN A 214 -4.92 -3.93 1.73
N TYR A 215 -4.59 -4.52 0.56
CA TYR A 215 -3.57 -3.96 -0.33
C TYR A 215 -3.99 -2.62 -0.90
N GLY A 216 -5.25 -2.47 -1.31
CA GLY A 216 -5.80 -1.18 -1.72
C GLY A 216 -5.69 -0.12 -0.62
N LEU A 217 -6.08 -0.44 0.62
CA LEU A 217 -5.94 0.46 1.77
C LEU A 217 -4.49 0.83 2.07
N ARG A 218 -3.56 -0.13 2.00
CA ARG A 218 -2.12 0.16 2.18
C ARG A 218 -1.62 1.15 1.14
N SER A 219 -2.05 1.00 -0.12
CA SER A 219 -1.71 1.96 -1.18
C SER A 219 -2.18 3.38 -0.84
N TYR A 220 -3.34 3.55 -0.21
CA TYR A 220 -3.82 4.86 0.26
C TYR A 220 -2.89 5.47 1.31
N TYR A 221 -2.43 4.68 2.30
CA TYR A 221 -1.48 5.19 3.29
C TYR A 221 -0.17 5.62 2.64
N PHE A 222 0.34 4.87 1.68
CA PHE A 222 1.53 5.24 0.93
C PHE A 222 1.30 6.44 -0.01
N ALA A 223 0.09 6.61 -0.57
CA ALA A 223 -0.27 7.81 -1.32
C ALA A 223 -0.22 9.07 -0.45
N LEU A 224 -0.70 9.00 0.81
CA LEU A 224 -0.58 10.10 1.77
C LEU A 224 0.90 10.44 2.07
N ALA A 225 1.77 9.44 2.19
CA ALA A 225 3.21 9.70 2.31
C ALA A 225 3.77 10.36 1.05
N ALA A 226 3.37 9.89 -0.16
CA ALA A 226 3.82 10.48 -1.43
C ALA A 226 3.33 11.93 -1.63
N MET A 227 2.18 12.31 -1.07
CA MET A 227 1.74 13.71 -1.07
C MET A 227 2.71 14.64 -0.32
N CYS A 228 3.37 14.14 0.74
CA CYS A 228 4.35 14.91 1.49
C CYS A 228 5.61 15.25 0.66
N TRP A 229 5.84 14.52 -0.45
CA TRP A 229 6.94 14.80 -1.37
C TRP A 229 6.79 16.14 -2.10
N PHE A 230 5.59 16.66 -2.25
CA PHE A 230 5.37 17.99 -2.83
C PHE A 230 5.91 19.11 -1.95
N PHE A 231 5.99 18.88 -0.64
CA PHE A 231 6.53 19.86 0.30
C PHE A 231 8.06 19.72 0.42
N HIS A 232 8.54 18.53 0.78
CA HIS A 232 9.97 18.29 0.96
C HIS A 232 10.31 16.80 0.87
N PRO A 233 11.42 16.39 0.19
CA PRO A 233 11.80 14.97 0.07
C PRO A 233 12.07 14.29 1.43
N ILE A 234 12.63 15.00 2.41
CA ILE A 234 12.87 14.44 3.75
C ILE A 234 11.54 14.12 4.44
N LEU A 235 10.52 14.97 4.30
CA LEU A 235 9.19 14.70 4.84
C LEU A 235 8.57 13.44 4.22
N PHE A 236 8.79 13.24 2.93
CA PHE A 236 8.35 12.02 2.24
C PHE A 236 9.03 10.77 2.80
N ILE A 237 10.35 10.80 3.09
CA ILE A 237 11.08 9.71 3.73
C ILE A 237 10.49 9.41 5.11
N LEU A 238 10.35 10.44 5.95
CA LEU A 238 9.83 10.30 7.31
C LEU A 238 8.41 9.72 7.32
N MET A 239 7.54 10.21 6.45
CA MET A 239 6.17 9.74 6.33
C MET A 239 6.10 8.30 5.79
N SER A 240 6.98 7.92 4.87
CA SER A 240 7.06 6.53 4.39
C SER A 240 7.44 5.55 5.50
N ILE A 241 8.40 5.90 6.34
CA ILE A 241 8.79 5.13 7.52
C ILE A 241 7.65 5.10 8.56
N TRP A 242 7.00 6.25 8.80
CA TRP A 242 5.87 6.35 9.72
C TRP A 242 4.69 5.46 9.29
N VAL A 243 4.39 5.38 7.99
CA VAL A 243 3.36 4.49 7.45
C VAL A 243 3.70 3.03 7.77
N VAL A 244 4.95 2.60 7.54
CA VAL A 244 5.40 1.23 7.87
C VAL A 244 5.23 0.94 9.35
N TYR A 245 5.66 1.86 10.22
CA TYR A 245 5.51 1.71 11.67
C TYR A 245 4.04 1.59 12.09
N THR A 246 3.17 2.44 11.53
CA THR A 246 1.74 2.42 11.83
C THR A 246 1.08 1.12 11.37
N LEU A 247 1.40 0.67 10.17
CA LEU A 247 0.89 -0.60 9.63
C LEU A 247 1.35 -1.78 10.49
N TYR A 248 2.63 -1.82 10.86
CA TYR A 248 3.19 -2.86 11.71
C TYR A 248 2.49 -2.93 13.06
N THR A 249 2.33 -1.78 13.73
CA THR A 249 1.68 -1.70 15.05
C THR A 249 0.22 -2.16 14.97
N ARG A 250 -0.51 -1.75 13.93
CA ARG A 250 -1.91 -2.14 13.74
C ARG A 250 -2.05 -3.62 13.43
N GLU A 251 -1.17 -4.20 12.62
CA GLU A 251 -1.29 -5.57 12.11
C GLU A 251 -0.82 -6.62 13.12
N PHE A 252 0.17 -6.30 13.95
CA PHE A 252 0.81 -7.27 14.86
C PHE A 252 0.63 -6.95 16.34
N ASN A 253 0.54 -5.67 16.72
CA ASN A 253 0.61 -5.26 18.14
C ASN A 253 -0.68 -4.58 18.67
N SER A 254 -1.75 -4.52 17.88
CA SER A 254 -2.97 -3.83 18.30
C SER A 254 -3.77 -4.63 19.34
N LYS A 255 -4.57 -3.93 20.14
CA LYS A 255 -5.56 -4.56 21.04
C LYS A 255 -6.53 -5.44 20.25
N ALA A 256 -6.85 -5.07 18.98
CA ALA A 256 -7.70 -5.84 18.10
C ALA A 256 -7.11 -7.22 17.78
N VAL A 257 -5.79 -7.32 17.50
CA VAL A 257 -5.11 -8.61 17.29
C VAL A 257 -5.33 -9.54 18.49
N LYS A 258 -5.06 -9.03 19.70
CA LYS A 258 -5.20 -9.81 20.94
C LYS A 258 -6.62 -10.30 21.14
N ALA A 259 -7.63 -9.43 20.93
CA ALA A 259 -9.03 -9.78 21.10
C ALA A 259 -9.49 -10.81 20.06
N ILE A 260 -9.14 -10.63 18.76
CA ILE A 260 -9.50 -11.56 17.69
C ILE A 260 -8.84 -12.93 17.91
N THR A 261 -7.56 -12.96 18.30
CA THR A 261 -6.85 -14.21 18.60
C THR A 261 -7.43 -14.93 19.83
N ALA A 262 -7.81 -14.18 20.87
CA ALA A 262 -8.50 -14.76 22.05
C ALA A 262 -9.87 -15.34 21.64
N GLY A 263 -10.64 -14.61 20.82
CA GLY A 263 -11.93 -15.10 20.30
C GLY A 263 -11.79 -16.40 19.52
N GLN A 264 -10.75 -16.55 18.72
CA GLN A 264 -10.44 -17.78 17.99
C GLN A 264 -10.25 -18.98 18.94
N LYS A 265 -9.51 -18.79 20.05
CA LYS A 265 -9.29 -19.85 21.04
C LYS A 265 -10.62 -20.32 21.68
N TYR A 266 -11.49 -19.39 22.04
CA TYR A 266 -12.81 -19.75 22.59
C TYR A 266 -13.67 -20.51 21.61
N LEU A 267 -13.67 -20.14 20.31
CA LEU A 267 -14.39 -20.87 19.27
C LEU A 267 -13.83 -22.30 19.07
N GLN A 268 -12.53 -22.49 19.20
CA GLN A 268 -11.92 -23.82 19.15
C GLN A 268 -12.33 -24.69 20.32
N LEU A 269 -12.27 -24.18 21.55
CA LEU A 269 -12.68 -24.89 22.75
C LEU A 269 -14.15 -25.31 22.70
N GLU A 270 -15.03 -24.41 22.24
CA GLU A 270 -16.47 -24.72 22.08
C GLU A 270 -16.72 -25.84 21.07
N ARG A 271 -15.91 -25.92 20.00
CA ARG A 271 -16.03 -27.03 19.03
C ARG A 271 -15.52 -28.35 19.56
N GLU A 272 -14.39 -28.32 20.26
CA GLU A 272 -13.81 -29.52 20.87
C GLU A 272 -14.79 -30.12 21.91
N SER A 273 -15.50 -29.25 22.65
CA SER A 273 -16.52 -29.71 23.61
C SER A 273 -17.76 -30.38 22.97
N LYS A 274 -18.06 -30.05 21.70
CA LYS A 274 -19.19 -30.59 20.94
C LYS A 274 -18.86 -31.88 20.16
N ILE A 275 -17.59 -32.26 20.08
CA ILE A 275 -17.17 -33.54 19.50
C ILE A 275 -17.40 -34.61 20.58
N PRO A 276 -18.37 -35.56 20.42
CA PRO A 276 -18.52 -36.63 21.40
C PRO A 276 -17.19 -37.37 21.48
N SER A 277 -16.70 -37.57 22.70
CA SER A 277 -15.59 -38.49 22.95
C SER A 277 -15.92 -39.82 22.27
N LYS A 278 -15.18 -40.16 21.20
CA LYS A 278 -15.19 -41.53 20.72
C LYS A 278 -14.74 -42.39 21.89
N ASP A 279 -15.68 -43.07 22.51
CA ASP A 279 -15.39 -44.07 23.50
C ASP A 279 -14.31 -44.97 22.93
N ILE A 280 -13.18 -44.97 23.61
CA ILE A 280 -12.09 -45.93 23.45
C ILE A 280 -12.67 -47.19 24.11
N GLY A 281 -13.31 -48.00 23.29
CA GLY A 281 -13.72 -49.37 23.64
C GLY A 281 -12.81 -50.34 22.92
#